data_ddef50a26375b94d32bfa88fc3d0603e
#
_entry.id   ddef50a26375b94d32bfa88fc3d0603e
#
_cell.length_a   1.000
_cell.length_b   1.000
_cell.length_c   1.000
_cell.angle_alpha   90.00
_cell.angle_beta   90.00
_cell.angle_gamma   90.00
#
_symmetry.space_group_name_H-M   'P 1'
#
loop_
_entity.id
_entity.type
_entity.pdbx_description
1 polymer ?
#
loop_
_entity_poly.entity_id
_entity_poly.type
_entity_poly.pdbx_seq_one_letter_code
_entity_poly.pdbx_strand_id
1 'polypeptide(L)'
;MHKCSSYINKSLLTLPLVLFSAAVLFSCGSSVSQDRENTSEVVPETPAEDGADASLSYITSDRCRRGVDSTAPAVSTMYVDSLPESYGDVSRITAYASDNDGLPYDLQAVKIRTRKTFRFYLPASVNAEALIVRALHSDGVESGAYTLDLTHGGCDVKAFGSEYTVSAEQSSLPALFIETDMNHGTTAAMDSSQNHSVYNYGDMTLVVPKNLADERGWETEYVSRENDPSSPCTMKMRGRGNWTWAQLKKPYQLTLEKKTSLLGMGKAKNYLLLANVMDASLLRDQVFYDLAADMGLAYSPDIESVDLYLNGVYRGSYSLSEKIEVGESRVDIDPERDFLIELDHYYFNEEYTVKTKHGYNFTMHNRTDSESREELSKIMNKIESAVYADKTDAFLGYIDLDSWVRYWWIQDLSKNNDSFIGSNFFYYVVDEGKLYAGPIWDMDNTLGIWGGDYNLRTKGWHCAERGWLGALYKNKTFRRALEDYYISGGGRELFYSLPEKIDAYADYIRAAWEMNDEVVGTQYFVDIDCDSFEDDIAYMKKFIYERLDFYDGKLVR
;
A
#
# COMPACT_ATOMS: atom_id res chain seq x y z
N MET A 1 37.47 32.57 17.11
CA MET A 1 38.40 31.84 18.00
C MET A 1 37.58 31.06 19.01
N HIS A 2 37.92 29.84 19.19
CA HIS A 2 37.40 28.77 20.04
C HIS A 2 36.24 27.91 19.50
N LYS A 3 36.73 26.84 18.91
CA LYS A 3 36.00 25.57 18.68
C LYS A 3 35.78 24.90 20.03
N CYS A 4 34.56 24.42 20.29
CA CYS A 4 34.31 23.33 21.24
C CYS A 4 33.79 22.13 20.47
N SER A 5 34.67 21.16 20.38
CA SER A 5 34.40 19.81 19.90
C SER A 5 33.80 19.01 21.05
N SER A 6 32.65 18.44 20.89
CA SER A 6 32.15 17.41 21.78
C SER A 6 32.03 16.09 21.03
N TYR A 7 32.88 15.17 21.42
CA TYR A 7 32.86 13.75 21.03
C TYR A 7 31.57 13.09 21.53
N ILE A 8 30.81 12.49 20.61
CA ILE A 8 29.80 11.50 20.97
C ILE A 8 30.32 10.14 20.50
N ASN A 9 30.48 9.26 21.47
CA ASN A 9 30.88 7.86 21.33
C ASN A 9 29.80 7.11 20.53
N LYS A 10 30.16 6.63 19.36
CA LYS A 10 29.40 5.60 18.64
C LYS A 10 29.75 4.23 19.26
N SER A 11 28.88 3.70 20.09
CA SER A 11 28.91 2.29 20.44
C SER A 11 28.22 1.49 19.35
N LEU A 12 28.99 0.73 18.61
CA LEU A 12 28.56 -0.26 17.63
C LEU A 12 27.70 -1.35 18.32
N LEU A 13 26.46 -1.45 17.91
CA LEU A 13 25.66 -2.66 18.03
C LEU A 13 25.61 -3.32 16.65
N THR A 14 26.44 -4.34 16.48
CA THR A 14 26.42 -5.21 15.32
C THR A 14 25.25 -6.18 15.43
N LEU A 15 24.22 -5.97 14.60
CA LEU A 15 23.29 -7.05 14.22
C LEU A 15 23.84 -7.78 12.99
N PRO A 16 23.68 -9.09 12.87
CA PRO A 16 24.16 -9.83 11.72
C PRO A 16 23.28 -9.53 10.50
N LEU A 17 23.90 -8.90 9.52
CA LEU A 17 23.36 -8.74 8.17
C LEU A 17 23.35 -10.14 7.51
N VAL A 18 22.18 -10.71 7.31
CA VAL A 18 22.03 -11.87 6.42
C VAL A 18 21.98 -11.34 5.00
N LEU A 19 23.15 -11.30 4.37
CA LEU A 19 23.31 -11.03 2.94
C LEU A 19 22.83 -12.26 2.16
N PHE A 20 21.68 -12.19 1.52
CA PHE A 20 21.37 -13.06 0.38
C PHE A 20 21.97 -12.44 -0.88
N SER A 21 23.20 -12.82 -1.18
CA SER A 21 23.79 -12.60 -2.49
C SER A 21 23.30 -13.70 -3.43
N ALA A 22 22.47 -13.37 -4.40
CA ALA A 22 22.14 -14.23 -5.51
C ALA A 22 23.36 -14.28 -6.45
N ALA A 23 24.19 -15.30 -6.30
CA ALA A 23 25.20 -15.65 -7.29
C ALA A 23 24.54 -16.48 -8.40
N VAL A 24 24.44 -15.89 -9.58
CA VAL A 24 24.12 -16.61 -10.82
C VAL A 24 25.38 -17.39 -11.24
N LEU A 25 25.37 -18.70 -11.03
CA LEU A 25 26.33 -19.59 -11.65
C LEU A 25 25.66 -20.39 -12.77
N PHE A 26 26.04 -20.07 -13.99
CA PHE A 26 25.87 -20.96 -15.15
C PHE A 26 26.70 -22.20 -14.97
N SER A 27 26.12 -23.38 -15.03
CA SER A 27 26.82 -24.63 -15.29
C SER A 27 25.96 -25.50 -16.18
N CYS A 28 26.49 -25.78 -17.35
CA CYS A 28 26.05 -26.85 -18.26
C CYS A 28 26.45 -28.23 -17.75
N GLY A 29 25.56 -29.21 -17.97
CA GLY A 29 26.08 -30.53 -18.28
C GLY A 29 25.44 -31.74 -17.61
N SER A 30 24.70 -32.48 -18.43
CA SER A 30 24.60 -33.95 -18.54
C SER A 30 23.84 -34.78 -17.50
N SER A 31 22.79 -35.37 -18.06
CA SER A 31 22.08 -36.64 -17.79
C SER A 31 22.77 -37.70 -16.95
N VAL A 32 22.01 -38.34 -16.04
CA VAL A 32 21.90 -39.80 -15.90
C VAL A 32 20.61 -40.15 -15.20
N SER A 33 19.86 -41.05 -15.81
CA SER A 33 18.69 -41.76 -15.32
C SER A 33 18.99 -42.75 -14.21
N GLN A 34 18.12 -42.96 -13.26
CA GLN A 34 17.71 -44.27 -12.80
C GLN A 34 16.53 -44.25 -11.81
N ASP A 35 15.63 -45.19 -12.09
CA ASP A 35 14.42 -45.58 -11.38
C ASP A 35 14.63 -45.98 -9.91
N ARG A 36 13.60 -45.72 -9.07
CA ARG A 36 12.91 -46.73 -8.26
C ARG A 36 11.76 -46.17 -7.40
N GLU A 37 10.61 -46.67 -7.72
CA GLU A 37 9.40 -47.11 -6.99
C GLU A 37 9.17 -46.73 -5.52
N ASN A 38 7.90 -46.28 -5.34
CA ASN A 38 6.91 -46.59 -4.29
C ASN A 38 7.11 -46.07 -2.87
N THR A 39 6.23 -45.21 -2.37
CA THR A 39 4.95 -45.55 -1.69
C THR A 39 4.30 -44.33 -1.06
N SER A 40 2.98 -44.40 -1.00
CA SER A 40 1.99 -43.66 -0.21
C SER A 40 1.57 -42.29 -0.72
N GLU A 41 0.36 -42.36 -1.28
CA GLU A 41 -0.56 -41.26 -1.51
C GLU A 41 -0.75 -40.42 -0.23
N VAL A 42 -0.29 -39.18 -0.28
CA VAL A 42 -0.90 -38.10 0.44
C VAL A 42 -1.53 -37.24 -0.64
N VAL A 43 -2.85 -37.29 -0.70
CA VAL A 43 -3.66 -36.39 -1.52
C VAL A 43 -3.36 -34.97 -1.04
N PRO A 44 -2.85 -34.06 -1.88
CA PRO A 44 -2.83 -32.65 -1.52
C PRO A 44 -4.27 -32.16 -1.58
N GLU A 45 -4.76 -31.64 -0.47
CA GLU A 45 -5.95 -30.80 -0.49
C GLU A 45 -5.69 -29.65 -1.47
N THR A 46 -6.49 -29.61 -2.52
CA THR A 46 -6.55 -28.50 -3.47
C THR A 46 -6.76 -27.20 -2.71
N PRO A 47 -5.97 -26.16 -2.98
CA PRO A 47 -6.30 -24.82 -2.50
C PRO A 47 -7.67 -24.45 -3.06
N ALA A 48 -8.57 -24.03 -2.18
CA ALA A 48 -9.88 -23.53 -2.57
C ALA A 48 -9.69 -22.37 -3.57
N GLU A 49 -10.34 -22.51 -4.71
CA GLU A 49 -10.47 -21.48 -5.74
C GLU A 49 -10.85 -20.14 -5.08
N ASP A 50 -10.08 -19.10 -5.34
CA ASP A 50 -10.47 -17.70 -5.13
C ASP A 50 -11.54 -17.30 -6.16
N GLY A 51 -12.59 -18.09 -6.26
CA GLY A 51 -13.80 -17.77 -6.99
C GLY A 51 -14.59 -16.72 -6.21
N ALA A 52 -14.91 -15.64 -6.86
CA ALA A 52 -15.76 -14.57 -6.38
C ALA A 52 -17.10 -15.14 -5.88
N ASP A 53 -17.20 -15.54 -4.64
CA ASP A 53 -18.42 -15.72 -3.85
C ASP A 53 -18.24 -16.57 -2.59
N ALA A 54 -17.06 -16.50 -1.95
CA ALA A 54 -17.00 -17.01 -0.58
C ALA A 54 -17.75 -16.00 0.30
N SER A 55 -19.06 -16.23 0.48
CA SER A 55 -19.85 -15.49 1.44
C SER A 55 -19.19 -15.61 2.83
N LEU A 56 -19.26 -14.56 3.63
CA LEU A 56 -18.83 -14.59 5.04
C LEU A 56 -19.65 -15.56 5.90
N SER A 57 -20.41 -16.45 5.29
CA SER A 57 -21.34 -17.41 5.89
C SER A 57 -20.71 -18.46 6.80
N TYR A 58 -19.39 -18.46 6.96
CA TYR A 58 -18.71 -19.42 7.85
C TYR A 58 -18.78 -19.06 9.34
N ILE A 59 -19.22 -17.85 9.67
CA ILE A 59 -19.39 -17.46 11.06
C ILE A 59 -20.80 -17.85 11.50
N THR A 60 -20.89 -19.03 12.10
CA THR A 60 -22.18 -19.51 12.64
C THR A 60 -22.49 -18.81 13.95
N SER A 61 -23.65 -18.16 14.04
CA SER A 61 -24.41 -17.76 15.24
C SER A 61 -23.79 -16.78 16.24
N ASP A 62 -22.49 -16.62 16.35
CA ASP A 62 -21.89 -15.64 17.25
C ASP A 62 -21.62 -14.34 16.50
N ARG A 63 -22.27 -13.26 16.92
CA ARG A 63 -22.01 -11.92 16.41
C ARG A 63 -20.57 -11.54 16.68
N CYS A 64 -19.97 -10.79 15.75
CA CYS A 64 -18.70 -10.14 16.02
C CYS A 64 -18.74 -9.46 17.38
N ARG A 65 -17.78 -9.75 18.21
CA ARG A 65 -17.66 -9.10 19.51
C ARG A 65 -17.01 -7.76 19.28
N ARG A 66 -17.72 -6.70 19.58
CA ARG A 66 -17.15 -5.37 19.66
C ARG A 66 -16.30 -5.29 20.91
N GLY A 67 -15.07 -4.92 20.78
CA GLY A 67 -14.16 -4.78 21.90
C GLY A 67 -12.71 -4.68 21.46
N VAL A 68 -11.91 -4.10 22.28
CA VAL A 68 -10.50 -3.91 22.03
C VAL A 68 -9.78 -5.26 22.05
N ASP A 69 -9.06 -5.57 20.97
CA ASP A 69 -8.20 -6.76 20.89
C ASP A 69 -7.01 -6.63 21.85
N SER A 70 -7.14 -7.21 23.04
CA SER A 70 -6.06 -7.22 24.02
C SER A 70 -4.86 -8.08 23.61
N THR A 71 -5.02 -8.91 22.56
CA THR A 71 -3.96 -9.79 22.04
C THR A 71 -3.28 -9.21 20.80
N ALA A 72 -3.84 -8.15 20.21
CA ALA A 72 -3.17 -7.45 19.14
C ALA A 72 -1.80 -6.99 19.65
N PRO A 73 -0.72 -7.23 18.91
CA PRO A 73 0.52 -6.58 19.22
C PRO A 73 0.24 -5.08 19.11
N ALA A 74 0.12 -4.43 20.29
CA ALA A 74 -0.04 -3.00 20.29
C ALA A 74 1.10 -2.41 19.46
N VAL A 75 0.80 -1.41 18.62
CA VAL A 75 1.86 -0.65 17.94
C VAL A 75 2.89 -0.18 18.94
N SER A 76 2.47 0.09 20.17
CA SER A 76 3.34 0.32 21.32
C SER A 76 4.39 -0.78 21.58
N THR A 77 4.22 -2.03 21.12
CA THR A 77 5.27 -3.05 21.26
C THR A 77 6.44 -2.85 20.29
N MET A 78 6.27 -2.10 19.22
CA MET A 78 7.38 -1.73 18.34
C MET A 78 8.39 -0.84 19.06
N TYR A 79 7.93 -0.06 20.04
CA TYR A 79 8.74 0.82 20.87
C TYR A 79 9.03 0.25 22.28
N VAL A 80 8.54 -0.94 22.60
CA VAL A 80 8.76 -1.56 23.93
C VAL A 80 9.94 -2.53 23.87
N ASP A 81 11.16 -2.02 24.05
CA ASP A 81 12.15 -2.79 24.78
C ASP A 81 11.58 -2.97 26.18
N SER A 82 11.50 -4.20 26.67
CA SER A 82 11.06 -4.61 27.99
C SER A 82 10.95 -3.44 28.99
N LEU A 83 9.74 -2.88 29.16
CA LEU A 83 9.48 -1.97 30.25
C LEU A 83 9.76 -2.72 31.55
N PRO A 84 10.50 -2.15 32.50
CA PRO A 84 10.58 -2.72 33.83
C PRO A 84 9.15 -2.88 34.37
N GLU A 85 8.86 -3.97 35.01
CA GLU A 85 7.56 -4.40 35.55
C GLU A 85 6.86 -3.39 36.50
N SER A 86 7.43 -2.20 36.71
CA SER A 86 7.01 -1.23 37.70
C SER A 86 6.60 0.15 37.21
N TYR A 87 6.07 0.27 36.02
CA TYR A 87 5.40 1.52 35.64
C TYR A 87 3.96 1.50 36.18
N GLY A 88 3.78 1.80 37.46
CA GLY A 88 2.48 2.05 38.08
C GLY A 88 1.36 1.12 37.62
N ASP A 89 0.36 0.99 38.41
CA ASP A 89 -0.69 -0.01 38.28
C ASP A 89 -1.67 0.20 37.07
N VAL A 90 -1.51 1.25 36.27
CA VAL A 90 -2.34 1.51 35.06
C VAL A 90 -1.80 0.75 33.86
N SER A 91 -2.59 -0.19 33.36
CA SER A 91 -2.26 -0.99 32.18
C SER A 91 -2.64 -0.28 30.89
N ARG A 92 -3.76 0.47 30.85
CA ARG A 92 -4.24 1.23 29.69
C ARG A 92 -5.13 2.40 30.10
N ILE A 93 -5.28 3.37 29.19
CA ILE A 93 -6.27 4.44 29.25
C ILE A 93 -7.12 4.36 27.99
N THR A 94 -8.44 4.35 28.13
CA THR A 94 -9.39 4.13 27.05
C THR A 94 -10.41 5.26 27.00
N ALA A 95 -10.68 5.79 25.80
CA ALA A 95 -11.84 6.59 25.48
C ALA A 95 -12.92 5.66 24.92
N TYR A 96 -14.03 5.53 25.66
CA TYR A 96 -15.13 4.65 25.25
C TYR A 96 -16.05 5.36 24.28
N ALA A 97 -16.49 4.66 23.24
CA ALA A 97 -17.44 5.17 22.25
C ALA A 97 -18.77 5.57 22.87
N SER A 98 -19.19 4.89 23.95
CA SER A 98 -20.42 5.24 24.69
C SER A 98 -20.38 6.59 25.39
N ASP A 99 -19.19 7.11 25.67
CA ASP A 99 -18.98 8.33 26.43
C ASP A 99 -18.52 9.50 25.53
N ASN A 100 -18.13 9.22 24.29
CA ASN A 100 -17.52 10.19 23.38
C ASN A 100 -18.20 10.21 22.03
N ASP A 101 -18.82 11.34 21.67
CA ASP A 101 -19.36 11.54 20.34
C ASP A 101 -18.23 11.53 19.29
N GLY A 102 -18.52 10.96 18.10
CA GLY A 102 -17.59 10.88 16.99
C GLY A 102 -16.59 9.70 17.06
N LEU A 103 -16.65 8.87 18.11
CA LEU A 103 -15.98 7.58 18.16
C LEU A 103 -16.95 6.44 17.84
N PRO A 104 -16.80 5.74 16.71
CA PRO A 104 -17.64 4.57 16.41
C PRO A 104 -17.31 3.36 17.27
N TYR A 105 -16.07 3.27 17.76
CA TYR A 105 -15.53 2.20 18.61
C TYR A 105 -14.61 2.76 19.69
N ASP A 106 -14.37 1.96 20.73
CA ASP A 106 -13.46 2.34 21.80
C ASP A 106 -12.04 2.58 21.29
N LEU A 107 -11.36 3.58 21.85
CA LEU A 107 -10.01 3.96 21.46
C LEU A 107 -9.05 3.90 22.64
N GLN A 108 -7.93 3.22 22.47
CA GLN A 108 -6.87 3.12 23.47
C GLN A 108 -5.78 4.16 23.23
N ALA A 109 -5.32 4.78 24.31
CA ALA A 109 -4.11 5.57 24.27
C ALA A 109 -2.87 4.66 24.16
N VAL A 110 -1.89 5.09 23.37
CA VAL A 110 -0.57 4.46 23.30
C VAL A 110 0.26 4.89 24.50
N LYS A 111 0.89 3.94 25.18
CA LYS A 111 1.77 4.21 26.31
C LYS A 111 3.16 4.61 25.82
N ILE A 112 3.61 5.81 26.17
CA ILE A 112 4.94 6.31 25.79
C ILE A 112 5.99 5.79 26.78
N ARG A 113 7.06 5.17 26.26
CA ARG A 113 8.06 4.35 26.96
C ARG A 113 8.74 4.97 28.16
N THR A 114 9.13 6.22 28.06
CA THR A 114 10.08 6.83 29.02
C THR A 114 9.42 7.66 30.11
N ARG A 115 8.10 7.76 30.06
CA ARG A 115 7.31 8.63 30.95
C ARG A 115 6.03 7.91 31.35
N LYS A 116 5.45 8.29 32.47
CA LYS A 116 4.07 7.92 32.84
C LYS A 116 3.08 8.69 31.93
N THR A 117 3.25 8.54 30.60
CA THR A 117 2.51 9.30 29.58
C THR A 117 1.76 8.32 28.70
N PHE A 118 0.51 8.66 28.44
CA PHE A 118 -0.34 8.00 27.48
C PHE A 118 -0.74 9.03 26.41
N ARG A 119 -0.72 8.65 25.15
CA ARG A 119 -1.08 9.51 24.05
C ARG A 119 -2.18 8.90 23.20
N PHE A 120 -3.23 9.67 22.99
CA PHE A 120 -4.25 9.36 22.01
C PHE A 120 -3.83 9.89 20.64
N TYR A 121 -4.08 9.11 19.61
CA TYR A 121 -4.08 9.54 18.23
C TYR A 121 -5.54 9.61 17.80
N LEU A 122 -6.06 10.83 17.72
CA LEU A 122 -7.49 11.07 17.58
C LEU A 122 -7.90 11.27 16.11
N PRO A 123 -9.02 10.69 15.67
CA PRO A 123 -9.62 11.08 14.41
C PRO A 123 -10.21 12.49 14.52
N ALA A 124 -10.34 13.18 13.38
CA ALA A 124 -10.90 14.54 13.32
C ALA A 124 -12.36 14.64 13.83
N SER A 125 -13.08 13.53 13.86
CA SER A 125 -14.47 13.46 14.33
C SER A 125 -14.63 13.61 15.84
N VAL A 126 -13.55 13.44 16.61
CA VAL A 126 -13.58 13.42 18.08
C VAL A 126 -13.31 14.81 18.64
N ASN A 127 -14.06 15.21 19.65
CA ASN A 127 -13.83 16.47 20.35
C ASN A 127 -12.67 16.33 21.36
N ALA A 128 -11.50 16.85 21.00
CA ALA A 128 -10.32 16.84 21.85
C ALA A 128 -10.40 17.81 23.06
N GLU A 129 -11.33 18.82 23.04
CA GLU A 129 -11.54 19.75 24.16
C GLU A 129 -12.26 19.07 25.36
N ALA A 130 -12.96 17.96 25.12
CA ALA A 130 -13.77 17.31 26.15
C ALA A 130 -13.73 15.78 26.04
N LEU A 131 -12.55 15.21 25.82
CA LEU A 131 -12.39 13.75 25.72
C LEU A 131 -12.61 13.07 27.08
N ILE A 132 -13.54 12.12 27.13
CA ILE A 132 -13.84 11.36 28.32
C ILE A 132 -13.08 10.04 28.29
N VAL A 133 -12.22 9.81 29.30
CA VAL A 133 -11.36 8.64 29.38
C VAL A 133 -11.49 7.93 30.72
N ARG A 134 -11.16 6.64 30.75
CA ARG A 134 -11.01 5.85 31.97
C ARG A 134 -9.67 5.12 31.97
N ALA A 135 -9.07 4.99 33.14
CA ALA A 135 -7.87 4.20 33.33
C ALA A 135 -8.24 2.79 33.80
N LEU A 136 -7.58 1.77 33.25
CA LEU A 136 -7.70 0.37 33.69
C LEU A 136 -6.45 -0.03 34.46
N HIS A 137 -6.66 -0.51 35.67
CA HIS A 137 -5.61 -1.09 36.48
C HIS A 137 -5.20 -2.47 35.96
N SER A 138 -4.00 -2.93 36.31
CA SER A 138 -3.46 -4.24 35.89
C SER A 138 -4.26 -5.44 36.40
N ASP A 139 -5.03 -5.28 37.48
CA ASP A 139 -5.94 -6.30 38.02
C ASP A 139 -7.35 -6.26 37.39
N GLY A 140 -7.60 -5.40 36.43
CA GLY A 140 -8.87 -5.27 35.71
C GLY A 140 -9.87 -4.28 36.31
N VAL A 141 -9.49 -3.54 37.37
CA VAL A 141 -10.36 -2.49 37.94
C VAL A 141 -10.30 -1.21 37.12
N GLU A 142 -11.45 -0.64 36.79
CA GLU A 142 -11.56 0.66 36.13
C GLU A 142 -11.62 1.81 37.13
N SER A 143 -11.03 2.95 36.73
CA SER A 143 -11.21 4.24 37.42
C SER A 143 -12.57 4.85 37.16
N GLY A 144 -12.92 5.93 37.87
CA GLY A 144 -13.94 6.88 37.40
C GLY A 144 -13.56 7.52 36.04
N ALA A 145 -14.54 8.17 35.43
CA ALA A 145 -14.33 8.91 34.19
C ALA A 145 -13.59 10.24 34.45
N TYR A 146 -12.69 10.61 33.56
CA TYR A 146 -12.00 11.91 33.51
C TYR A 146 -12.40 12.62 32.22
N THR A 147 -12.82 13.87 32.28
CA THR A 147 -13.00 14.72 31.10
C THR A 147 -11.75 15.57 30.93
N LEU A 148 -11.10 15.46 29.78
CA LEU A 148 -9.81 16.09 29.50
C LEU A 148 -9.92 17.04 28.33
N ASP A 149 -9.33 18.22 28.46
CA ASP A 149 -9.01 19.09 27.33
C ASP A 149 -7.58 18.80 26.88
N LEU A 150 -7.45 18.16 25.71
CA LEU A 150 -6.17 17.73 25.14
C LEU A 150 -5.69 18.65 23.99
N THR A 151 -6.36 19.78 23.75
CA THR A 151 -6.01 20.71 22.67
C THR A 151 -4.79 21.56 22.97
N HIS A 152 -4.42 21.71 24.25
CA HIS A 152 -3.34 22.57 24.71
C HIS A 152 -2.16 21.81 25.34
N GLY A 153 -1.98 20.55 24.94
CA GLY A 153 -0.94 19.66 25.46
C GLY A 153 -1.51 18.59 26.41
N GLY A 154 -0.65 18.03 27.27
CA GLY A 154 -1.06 16.96 28.17
C GLY A 154 -1.79 17.43 29.41
N CYS A 155 -2.75 16.61 29.88
CA CYS A 155 -3.44 16.75 31.15
C CYS A 155 -2.95 15.69 32.14
N ASP A 156 -2.82 16.05 33.42
CA ASP A 156 -2.47 15.08 34.46
C ASP A 156 -3.71 14.37 35.00
N VAL A 157 -3.66 13.04 34.99
CA VAL A 157 -4.69 12.16 35.51
C VAL A 157 -4.17 11.39 36.73
N LYS A 158 -4.88 11.49 37.86
CA LYS A 158 -4.56 10.71 39.07
C LYS A 158 -5.43 9.50 39.13
N ALA A 159 -4.84 8.31 38.88
CA ALA A 159 -5.52 7.05 38.93
C ALA A 159 -4.72 6.04 39.80
N PHE A 160 -5.40 5.30 40.64
CA PHE A 160 -4.83 4.22 41.48
C PHE A 160 -3.58 4.62 42.24
N GLY A 161 -3.59 5.85 42.81
CA GLY A 161 -2.48 6.37 43.60
C GLY A 161 -1.26 6.86 42.84
N SER A 162 -1.30 6.85 41.52
CA SER A 162 -0.25 7.35 40.64
C SER A 162 -0.78 8.48 39.76
N GLU A 163 0.15 9.34 39.29
CA GLU A 163 -0.13 10.43 38.38
C GLU A 163 0.43 10.10 36.98
N TYR A 164 -0.38 10.34 35.97
CA TYR A 164 -0.09 10.06 34.56
C TYR A 164 -0.40 11.30 33.74
N THR A 165 0.41 11.58 32.74
CA THR A 165 0.11 12.60 31.75
C THR A 165 -0.58 11.97 30.56
N VAL A 166 -1.74 12.50 30.17
CA VAL A 166 -2.49 12.10 28.97
C VAL A 166 -2.43 13.23 27.97
N SER A 167 -2.01 12.95 26.77
CA SER A 167 -1.96 13.90 25.65
C SER A 167 -2.64 13.35 24.42
N ALA A 168 -2.88 14.18 23.42
CA ALA A 168 -3.40 13.73 22.13
C ALA A 168 -2.69 14.47 20.98
N GLU A 169 -2.64 13.77 19.85
CA GLU A 169 -2.43 14.31 18.52
C GLU A 169 -3.68 14.04 17.70
N GLN A 170 -4.02 14.91 16.75
CA GLN A 170 -5.25 14.80 15.97
C GLN A 170 -4.96 15.00 14.48
N SER A 171 -5.40 14.05 13.66
CA SER A 171 -5.30 14.09 12.20
C SER A 171 -6.52 14.75 11.57
N SER A 172 -6.38 15.16 10.30
CA SER A 172 -7.47 15.64 9.44
C SER A 172 -7.90 14.63 8.38
N LEU A 173 -7.29 13.44 8.36
CA LEU A 173 -7.60 12.39 7.38
C LEU A 173 -8.92 11.67 7.70
N PRO A 174 -9.52 11.00 6.71
CA PRO A 174 -10.55 10.00 6.97
C PRO A 174 -10.02 8.92 7.91
N ALA A 175 -10.85 8.51 8.88
CA ALA A 175 -10.50 7.52 9.87
C ALA A 175 -11.22 6.20 9.59
N LEU A 176 -10.45 5.15 9.34
CA LEU A 176 -10.94 3.80 9.12
C LEU A 176 -10.81 2.98 10.39
N PHE A 177 -11.95 2.66 10.97
CA PHE A 177 -12.05 1.79 12.13
C PHE A 177 -12.44 0.39 11.70
N ILE A 178 -11.70 -0.60 12.19
CA ILE A 178 -11.98 -2.03 11.98
C ILE A 178 -12.02 -2.72 13.33
N GLU A 179 -13.14 -3.40 13.62
CA GLU A 179 -13.27 -4.29 14.77
C GLU A 179 -13.44 -5.73 14.33
N THR A 180 -12.55 -6.60 14.79
CA THR A 180 -12.54 -8.01 14.42
C THR A 180 -13.17 -8.88 15.48
N ASP A 181 -13.78 -10.00 15.04
CA ASP A 181 -14.28 -11.02 15.97
C ASP A 181 -13.13 -11.92 16.43
N MET A 182 -12.74 -11.73 17.68
CA MET A 182 -11.63 -12.45 18.30
C MET A 182 -11.87 -13.96 18.47
N ASN A 183 -13.08 -14.45 18.28
CA ASN A 183 -13.35 -15.90 18.31
C ASN A 183 -12.90 -16.59 17.02
N HIS A 184 -12.66 -15.83 15.95
CA HIS A 184 -12.31 -16.34 14.61
C HIS A 184 -10.88 -15.95 14.18
N GLY A 185 -9.98 -15.82 15.14
CA GLY A 185 -8.59 -15.46 14.92
C GLY A 185 -8.22 -14.16 15.61
N THR A 186 -6.94 -13.93 15.77
CA THR A 186 -6.41 -12.71 16.35
C THR A 186 -5.61 -11.95 15.32
N THR A 187 -5.55 -10.63 15.44
CA THR A 187 -4.69 -9.80 14.58
C THR A 187 -3.23 -10.25 14.69
N ALA A 188 -2.77 -10.70 15.85
CA ALA A 188 -1.43 -11.25 16.04
C ALA A 188 -1.20 -12.52 15.19
N ALA A 189 -2.19 -13.42 15.10
CA ALA A 189 -2.10 -14.61 14.25
C ALA A 189 -2.07 -14.24 12.76
N MET A 190 -2.90 -13.27 12.34
CA MET A 190 -2.89 -12.74 10.97
C MET A 190 -1.55 -12.09 10.65
N ASP A 191 -1.05 -11.19 11.50
CA ASP A 191 0.19 -10.44 11.29
C ASP A 191 1.44 -11.33 11.28
N SER A 192 1.37 -12.53 11.87
CA SER A 192 2.46 -13.53 11.86
C SER A 192 2.33 -14.58 10.74
N SER A 193 1.22 -14.59 9.97
CA SER A 193 0.99 -15.56 8.90
C SER A 193 1.93 -15.31 7.72
N GLN A 194 2.81 -16.27 7.40
CA GLN A 194 3.80 -16.13 6.33
C GLN A 194 3.21 -16.17 4.92
N ASN A 195 2.08 -16.85 4.75
CA ASN A 195 1.42 -17.05 3.46
C ASN A 195 0.11 -16.29 3.32
N HIS A 196 -0.16 -15.34 4.20
CA HIS A 196 -1.39 -14.52 4.22
C HIS A 196 -2.70 -15.33 4.30
N SER A 197 -2.64 -16.58 4.75
CA SER A 197 -3.81 -17.48 4.77
C SER A 197 -4.73 -17.25 5.96
N VAL A 198 -4.30 -16.46 6.95
CA VAL A 198 -5.10 -16.16 8.14
C VAL A 198 -5.96 -14.92 7.87
N TYR A 199 -7.27 -15.12 7.94
CA TYR A 199 -8.27 -14.07 7.85
C TYR A 199 -8.79 -13.70 9.23
N ASN A 200 -9.02 -12.41 9.43
CA ASN A 200 -9.86 -11.89 10.50
C ASN A 200 -11.18 -11.40 9.90
N TYR A 201 -12.26 -11.63 10.62
CA TYR A 201 -13.62 -11.23 10.23
C TYR A 201 -14.12 -10.18 11.20
N GLY A 202 -14.89 -9.22 10.70
CA GLY A 202 -15.34 -8.13 11.55
C GLY A 202 -16.27 -7.17 10.86
N ASP A 203 -16.30 -5.97 11.42
CA ASP A 203 -17.01 -4.82 10.92
C ASP A 203 -16.06 -3.65 10.71
N MET A 204 -16.44 -2.72 9.85
CA MET A 204 -15.71 -1.47 9.66
C MET A 204 -16.63 -0.26 9.67
N THR A 205 -16.10 0.84 10.14
CA THR A 205 -16.69 2.17 10.01
C THR A 205 -15.62 3.11 9.46
N LEU A 206 -15.94 3.82 8.39
CA LEU A 206 -15.13 4.88 7.83
C LEU A 206 -15.79 6.21 8.16
N VAL A 207 -15.08 7.08 8.85
CA VAL A 207 -15.54 8.42 9.22
C VAL A 207 -14.72 9.45 8.47
N VAL A 208 -15.40 10.36 7.77
CA VAL A 208 -14.76 11.40 6.97
C VAL A 208 -15.00 12.76 7.62
N PRO A 209 -13.98 13.58 7.83
CA PRO A 209 -14.15 14.94 8.30
C PRO A 209 -15.13 15.71 7.42
N LYS A 210 -16.10 16.41 8.04
CA LYS A 210 -17.20 17.06 7.30
C LYS A 210 -16.72 18.04 6.23
N ASN A 211 -15.70 18.84 6.53
CA ASN A 211 -15.13 19.78 5.58
C ASN A 211 -14.56 19.07 4.34
N LEU A 212 -13.88 17.94 4.54
CA LEU A 212 -13.33 17.13 3.46
C LEU A 212 -14.43 16.42 2.66
N ALA A 213 -15.43 15.88 3.35
CA ALA A 213 -16.61 15.28 2.70
C ALA A 213 -17.35 16.29 1.82
N ASP A 214 -17.60 17.50 2.33
CA ASP A 214 -18.24 18.59 1.58
C ASP A 214 -17.39 19.03 0.36
N GLU A 215 -16.06 19.10 0.51
CA GLU A 215 -15.13 19.47 -0.57
C GLU A 215 -15.06 18.43 -1.68
N ARG A 216 -14.97 17.15 -1.31
CA ARG A 216 -14.77 16.02 -2.22
C ARG A 216 -16.06 15.38 -2.72
N GLY A 217 -17.22 15.76 -2.15
CA GLY A 217 -18.51 15.16 -2.45
C GLY A 217 -18.64 13.73 -1.91
N TRP A 218 -18.00 13.43 -0.79
CA TRP A 218 -18.04 12.12 -0.14
C TRP A 218 -19.10 12.07 0.95
N GLU A 219 -19.53 10.86 1.30
CA GLU A 219 -20.32 10.62 2.50
C GLU A 219 -19.45 10.86 3.75
N THR A 220 -20.06 11.44 4.80
CA THR A 220 -19.36 11.69 6.06
C THR A 220 -19.09 10.43 6.87
N GLU A 221 -19.85 9.38 6.61
CA GLU A 221 -19.71 8.11 7.33
C GLU A 221 -20.16 6.94 6.46
N TYR A 222 -19.44 5.82 6.56
CA TYR A 222 -19.85 4.54 6.04
C TYR A 222 -19.74 3.49 7.17
N VAL A 223 -20.87 2.86 7.50
CA VAL A 223 -20.95 1.80 8.52
C VAL A 223 -21.29 0.48 7.84
N SER A 224 -20.35 -0.45 7.79
CA SER A 224 -20.53 -1.70 7.06
C SER A 224 -21.71 -2.53 7.63
N ARG A 225 -21.92 -2.47 8.94
CA ARG A 225 -23.00 -3.15 9.67
C ARG A 225 -24.38 -2.67 9.24
N GLU A 226 -24.56 -1.39 8.93
CA GLU A 226 -25.85 -0.84 8.48
C GLU A 226 -26.22 -1.35 7.09
N ASN A 227 -25.22 -1.56 6.23
CA ASN A 227 -25.44 -2.12 4.90
C ASN A 227 -25.79 -3.61 4.93
N ASP A 228 -25.43 -4.34 5.99
CA ASP A 228 -25.78 -5.75 6.17
C ASP A 228 -26.01 -6.11 7.66
N PRO A 229 -27.13 -5.66 8.25
CA PRO A 229 -27.38 -5.87 9.68
C PRO A 229 -27.57 -7.34 10.08
N SER A 230 -27.89 -8.20 9.12
CA SER A 230 -28.15 -9.64 9.36
C SER A 230 -26.92 -10.50 9.27
N SER A 231 -25.82 -10.01 8.68
CA SER A 231 -24.59 -10.75 8.58
C SER A 231 -23.88 -10.84 9.95
N PRO A 232 -23.29 -11.96 10.31
CA PRO A 232 -22.48 -12.06 11.54
C PRO A 232 -21.27 -11.14 11.51
N CYS A 233 -20.62 -10.99 10.36
CA CYS A 233 -19.58 -10.00 10.06
C CYS A 233 -19.79 -9.43 8.67
N THR A 234 -19.38 -8.20 8.43
CA THR A 234 -19.64 -7.48 7.18
C THR A 234 -18.40 -7.28 6.34
N MET A 235 -17.25 -7.69 6.87
CA MET A 235 -15.99 -7.66 6.17
C MET A 235 -15.04 -8.76 6.67
N LYS A 236 -14.04 -9.07 5.87
CA LYS A 236 -12.86 -9.80 6.28
C LYS A 236 -11.59 -9.06 5.85
N MET A 237 -10.51 -9.28 6.58
CA MET A 237 -9.19 -8.77 6.24
C MET A 237 -8.12 -9.85 6.35
N ARG A 238 -7.05 -9.70 5.58
CA ARG A 238 -5.85 -10.53 5.65
C ARG A 238 -4.60 -9.71 5.37
N GLY A 239 -3.45 -10.25 5.68
CA GLY A 239 -2.18 -9.72 5.22
C GLY A 239 -2.04 -9.77 3.69
N ARG A 240 -1.22 -8.89 3.13
CA ARG A 240 -0.86 -8.86 1.71
C ARG A 240 0.60 -8.40 1.51
N GLY A 241 1.06 -8.50 0.26
CA GLY A 241 2.39 -8.05 -0.15
C GLY A 241 3.46 -9.12 0.09
N ASN A 242 4.61 -8.90 -0.49
CA ASN A 242 5.76 -9.80 -0.40
C ASN A 242 6.82 -9.24 0.54
N TRP A 243 7.69 -8.37 0.04
CA TRP A 243 8.73 -7.75 0.85
C TRP A 243 8.13 -6.83 1.95
N THR A 244 7.10 -6.06 1.62
CA THR A 244 6.41 -5.16 2.57
C THR A 244 5.76 -5.91 3.72
N TRP A 245 5.35 -7.16 3.52
CA TRP A 245 4.81 -8.00 4.59
C TRP A 245 5.83 -8.36 5.67
N ALA A 246 7.12 -8.41 5.31
CA ALA A 246 8.19 -8.66 6.28
C ALA A 246 8.46 -7.46 7.21
N GLN A 247 7.92 -6.28 6.87
CA GLN A 247 8.14 -5.05 7.64
C GLN A 247 7.24 -4.99 8.88
N LEU A 248 7.53 -4.03 9.76
CA LEU A 248 6.79 -3.86 11.01
C LEU A 248 5.35 -3.39 10.76
N LYS A 249 5.17 -2.35 9.98
CA LYS A 249 3.85 -1.87 9.55
C LYS A 249 3.34 -2.76 8.43
N LYS A 250 2.23 -3.45 8.67
CA LYS A 250 1.71 -4.50 7.77
C LYS A 250 0.69 -3.94 6.78
N PRO A 251 0.82 -4.23 5.48
CA PRO A 251 -0.24 -3.95 4.52
C PRO A 251 -1.34 -5.02 4.57
N TYR A 252 -2.57 -4.62 4.30
CA TYR A 252 -3.73 -5.50 4.37
C TYR A 252 -4.59 -5.46 3.11
N GLN A 253 -5.32 -6.54 2.87
CA GLN A 253 -6.44 -6.61 1.94
C GLN A 253 -7.74 -6.67 2.74
N LEU A 254 -8.68 -5.80 2.40
CA LEU A 254 -10.05 -5.81 2.90
C LEU A 254 -10.97 -6.43 1.85
N THR A 255 -11.93 -7.24 2.29
CA THR A 255 -13.01 -7.74 1.43
C THR A 255 -14.33 -7.51 2.14
N LEU A 256 -15.17 -6.65 1.56
CA LEU A 256 -16.50 -6.34 2.06
C LEU A 256 -17.50 -7.41 1.62
N GLU A 257 -18.52 -7.66 2.42
CA GLU A 257 -19.61 -8.57 2.03
C GLU A 257 -20.41 -8.03 0.84
N LYS A 258 -20.63 -6.73 0.80
CA LYS A 258 -21.33 -6.06 -0.31
C LYS A 258 -20.43 -5.08 -1.04
N LYS A 259 -20.61 -5.01 -2.38
CA LYS A 259 -19.94 -4.00 -3.20
C LYS A 259 -20.31 -2.60 -2.70
N THR A 260 -19.32 -1.81 -2.34
CA THR A 260 -19.48 -0.47 -1.78
C THR A 260 -18.48 0.48 -2.44
N SER A 261 -18.85 1.75 -2.56
CA SER A 261 -17.92 2.82 -2.91
C SER A 261 -17.39 3.45 -1.62
N LEU A 262 -16.10 3.43 -1.40
CA LEU A 262 -15.43 4.10 -0.30
C LEU A 262 -14.70 5.33 -0.87
N LEU A 263 -14.85 6.50 -0.23
CA LEU A 263 -14.16 7.76 -0.61
C LEU A 263 -14.27 8.09 -2.11
N GLY A 264 -15.45 7.91 -2.69
CA GLY A 264 -15.67 8.17 -4.13
C GLY A 264 -15.15 7.11 -5.08
N MET A 265 -14.35 6.15 -4.63
CA MET A 265 -13.88 5.01 -5.43
C MET A 265 -15.06 4.19 -5.93
N GLY A 266 -14.96 3.60 -7.09
CA GLY A 266 -16.02 2.79 -7.68
C GLY A 266 -16.44 1.61 -6.80
N LYS A 267 -17.70 1.13 -6.98
CA LYS A 267 -18.24 0.04 -6.16
C LYS A 267 -17.52 -1.29 -6.36
N ALA A 268 -16.84 -1.76 -5.32
CA ALA A 268 -16.18 -3.05 -5.30
C ALA A 268 -16.29 -3.71 -3.90
N LYS A 269 -15.88 -4.98 -3.82
CA LYS A 269 -15.74 -5.68 -2.54
C LYS A 269 -14.33 -5.54 -1.98
N ASN A 270 -13.32 -5.49 -2.84
CA ASN A 270 -11.92 -5.57 -2.45
C ASN A 270 -11.26 -4.18 -2.45
N TYR A 271 -10.62 -3.87 -1.33
CA TYR A 271 -9.79 -2.69 -1.14
C TYR A 271 -8.46 -3.08 -0.50
N LEU A 272 -7.46 -2.23 -0.66
CA LEU A 272 -6.13 -2.47 -0.11
C LEU A 272 -5.77 -1.35 0.87
N LEU A 273 -5.11 -1.71 1.95
CA LEU A 273 -4.43 -0.79 2.85
C LEU A 273 -2.94 -0.94 2.61
N LEU A 274 -2.37 -0.01 1.83
CA LEU A 274 -0.94 0.04 1.55
C LEU A 274 -0.24 0.69 2.74
N ALA A 275 0.80 0.05 3.23
CA ALA A 275 1.50 0.51 4.44
C ALA A 275 2.55 1.60 4.17
N ASN A 276 2.90 1.83 2.90
CA ASN A 276 3.87 2.82 2.43
C ASN A 276 5.25 2.72 3.12
N VAL A 277 5.67 1.52 3.47
CA VAL A 277 6.90 1.32 4.26
C VAL A 277 8.17 1.61 3.48
N MET A 278 8.10 1.65 2.15
CA MET A 278 9.22 2.02 1.28
C MET A 278 9.33 3.53 1.08
N ASP A 279 8.26 4.26 1.35
CA ASP A 279 8.09 5.67 1.03
C ASP A 279 7.97 6.50 2.30
N ALA A 280 9.03 7.17 2.69
CA ALA A 280 9.06 8.04 3.86
C ALA A 280 8.09 9.24 3.73
N SER A 281 7.78 9.68 2.52
CA SER A 281 6.79 10.74 2.28
C SER A 281 5.35 10.27 2.40
N LEU A 282 5.08 8.98 2.24
CA LEU A 282 3.74 8.36 2.10
C LEU A 282 2.95 8.84 0.86
N LEU A 283 3.58 9.50 -0.12
CA LEU A 283 2.92 10.21 -1.22
C LEU A 283 3.21 9.65 -2.62
N ARG A 284 4.26 8.83 -2.80
CA ARG A 284 4.72 8.45 -4.15
C ARG A 284 3.66 7.70 -4.95
N ASP A 285 2.95 6.75 -4.33
CA ASP A 285 1.82 6.07 -4.98
C ASP A 285 0.74 7.07 -5.39
N GLN A 286 0.30 7.95 -4.47
CA GLN A 286 -0.72 8.97 -4.73
C GLN A 286 -0.34 9.86 -5.92
N VAL A 287 0.88 10.40 -5.90
CA VAL A 287 1.37 11.32 -6.94
C VAL A 287 1.36 10.68 -8.33
N PHE A 288 1.80 9.43 -8.45
CA PHE A 288 1.89 8.78 -9.75
C PHE A 288 0.58 8.12 -10.20
N TYR A 289 -0.30 7.70 -9.29
CA TYR A 289 -1.63 7.22 -9.66
C TYR A 289 -2.48 8.37 -10.20
N ASP A 290 -2.45 9.53 -9.53
CA ASP A 290 -3.15 10.73 -10.00
C ASP A 290 -2.55 11.26 -11.31
N LEU A 291 -1.21 11.21 -11.47
CA LEU A 291 -0.59 11.56 -12.74
C LEU A 291 -1.08 10.63 -13.86
N ALA A 292 -1.16 9.34 -13.60
CA ALA A 292 -1.63 8.37 -14.60
C ALA A 292 -3.08 8.62 -15.00
N ALA A 293 -3.95 8.95 -14.04
CA ALA A 293 -5.32 9.35 -14.30
C ALA A 293 -5.41 10.65 -15.12
N ASP A 294 -4.64 11.68 -14.75
CA ASP A 294 -4.57 12.96 -15.49
C ASP A 294 -4.04 12.78 -16.92
N MET A 295 -3.11 11.87 -17.11
CA MET A 295 -2.61 11.49 -18.44
C MET A 295 -3.65 10.71 -19.25
N GLY A 296 -4.76 10.27 -18.64
CA GLY A 296 -5.78 9.44 -19.27
C GLY A 296 -5.35 7.99 -19.48
N LEU A 297 -4.47 7.47 -18.62
CA LEU A 297 -4.19 6.03 -18.58
C LEU A 297 -5.38 5.33 -17.92
N ALA A 298 -6.04 4.46 -18.68
CA ALA A 298 -7.27 3.81 -18.22
C ALA A 298 -7.02 2.96 -16.97
N TYR A 299 -8.04 2.92 -16.10
CA TYR A 299 -8.10 2.08 -14.92
C TYR A 299 -7.00 2.33 -13.88
N SER A 300 -6.37 3.54 -13.89
CA SER A 300 -5.48 3.93 -12.79
C SER A 300 -6.24 3.81 -11.48
N PRO A 301 -5.69 3.09 -10.46
CA PRO A 301 -6.41 2.90 -9.21
C PRO A 301 -6.63 4.22 -8.48
N ASP A 302 -7.83 4.44 -7.98
CA ASP A 302 -8.07 5.49 -7.00
C ASP A 302 -7.40 5.12 -5.67
N ILE A 303 -6.86 6.13 -4.99
CA ILE A 303 -6.10 5.97 -3.75
C ILE A 303 -6.32 7.19 -2.85
N GLU A 304 -6.43 6.97 -1.53
CA GLU A 304 -6.63 8.05 -0.57
C GLU A 304 -5.95 7.72 0.76
N SER A 305 -5.36 8.74 1.40
CA SER A 305 -4.76 8.58 2.71
C SER A 305 -5.82 8.45 3.80
N VAL A 306 -5.67 7.46 4.68
CA VAL A 306 -6.58 7.21 5.81
C VAL A 306 -5.79 6.84 7.07
N ASP A 307 -6.33 7.18 8.23
CA ASP A 307 -5.81 6.70 9.51
C ASP A 307 -6.48 5.38 9.89
N LEU A 308 -5.70 4.35 10.17
CA LEU A 308 -6.22 3.04 10.54
C LEU A 308 -6.28 2.85 12.05
N TYR A 309 -7.47 2.52 12.55
CA TYR A 309 -7.73 2.07 13.91
C TYR A 309 -8.20 0.61 13.87
N LEU A 310 -7.36 -0.29 14.37
CA LEU A 310 -7.66 -1.73 14.40
C LEU A 310 -7.85 -2.19 15.83
N ASN A 311 -9.07 -2.63 16.15
CA ASN A 311 -9.47 -3.06 17.50
C ASN A 311 -9.14 -1.99 18.56
N GLY A 312 -9.49 -0.75 18.29
CA GLY A 312 -9.28 0.39 19.17
C GLY A 312 -7.84 0.88 19.28
N VAL A 313 -6.93 0.38 18.46
CA VAL A 313 -5.52 0.81 18.46
C VAL A 313 -5.18 1.50 17.14
N TYR A 314 -4.63 2.71 17.22
CA TYR A 314 -4.10 3.42 16.06
C TYR A 314 -2.91 2.65 15.46
N ARG A 315 -2.96 2.40 14.16
CA ARG A 315 -1.96 1.62 13.41
C ARG A 315 -1.11 2.45 12.47
N GLY A 316 -1.29 3.76 12.45
CA GLY A 316 -0.65 4.69 11.53
C GLY A 316 -1.53 5.04 10.35
N SER A 317 -0.99 5.90 9.47
CA SER A 317 -1.66 6.32 8.24
C SER A 317 -1.35 5.35 7.11
N TYR A 318 -2.37 4.94 6.37
CA TYR A 318 -2.32 4.01 5.25
C TYR A 318 -2.84 4.69 3.98
N SER A 319 -2.46 4.18 2.83
CA SER A 319 -3.19 4.49 1.61
C SER A 319 -4.27 3.43 1.41
N LEU A 320 -5.55 3.84 1.49
CA LEU A 320 -6.68 3.04 1.05
C LEU A 320 -6.71 3.12 -0.47
N SER A 321 -6.57 1.99 -1.15
CA SER A 321 -6.48 1.93 -2.60
C SER A 321 -7.42 0.90 -3.18
N GLU A 322 -7.83 1.13 -4.40
CA GLU A 322 -8.49 0.14 -5.21
C GLU A 322 -7.57 -1.05 -5.47
N LYS A 323 -8.13 -2.27 -5.45
CA LYS A 323 -7.42 -3.46 -5.92
C LYS A 323 -7.52 -3.54 -7.44
N ILE A 324 -6.41 -3.79 -8.12
CA ILE A 324 -6.45 -4.11 -9.56
C ILE A 324 -7.06 -5.50 -9.72
N GLU A 325 -8.25 -5.52 -10.29
CA GLU A 325 -9.02 -6.73 -10.60
C GLU A 325 -10.00 -6.45 -11.74
N VAL A 326 -10.50 -7.47 -12.41
CA VAL A 326 -11.52 -7.30 -13.45
C VAL A 326 -12.86 -6.95 -12.83
N GLY A 327 -13.48 -5.87 -13.30
CA GLY A 327 -14.79 -5.43 -12.81
C GLY A 327 -15.21 -4.08 -13.35
N GLU A 328 -16.51 -3.81 -13.34
CA GLU A 328 -17.13 -2.59 -13.88
C GLU A 328 -16.53 -1.28 -13.35
N SER A 329 -16.12 -1.29 -12.07
CA SER A 329 -15.50 -0.11 -11.43
C SER A 329 -13.99 -0.31 -11.19
N ARG A 330 -13.35 -1.20 -11.91
CA ARG A 330 -11.92 -1.52 -11.84
C ARG A 330 -11.40 -1.62 -13.27
N VAL A 331 -10.78 -2.71 -13.65
CA VAL A 331 -10.42 -2.97 -15.05
C VAL A 331 -11.67 -3.52 -15.76
N ASP A 332 -12.40 -2.63 -16.44
CA ASP A 332 -13.69 -2.93 -17.08
C ASP A 332 -13.46 -3.57 -18.45
N ILE A 333 -13.12 -4.86 -18.43
CA ILE A 333 -12.95 -5.72 -19.60
C ILE A 333 -13.87 -6.92 -19.49
N ASP A 334 -14.10 -7.63 -20.60
CA ASP A 334 -14.93 -8.84 -20.59
C ASP A 334 -14.22 -9.97 -19.80
N PRO A 335 -14.74 -10.39 -18.63
CA PRO A 335 -14.08 -11.36 -17.77
C PRO A 335 -13.91 -12.74 -18.40
N GLU A 336 -14.75 -13.09 -19.39
CA GLU A 336 -14.77 -14.41 -20.04
C GLU A 336 -13.91 -14.43 -21.33
N ARG A 337 -13.55 -13.26 -21.85
CA ARG A 337 -12.87 -13.16 -23.15
C ARG A 337 -11.51 -12.49 -23.07
N ASP A 338 -11.41 -11.40 -22.33
CA ASP A 338 -10.23 -10.56 -22.23
C ASP A 338 -9.30 -11.06 -21.12
N PHE A 339 -8.09 -10.52 -21.07
CA PHE A 339 -7.10 -10.92 -20.08
C PHE A 339 -6.58 -9.72 -19.30
N LEU A 340 -6.59 -9.82 -17.97
CA LEU A 340 -5.80 -8.99 -17.07
C LEU A 340 -4.58 -9.79 -16.64
N ILE A 341 -3.39 -9.22 -16.85
CA ILE A 341 -2.12 -9.90 -16.61
C ILE A 341 -1.13 -8.98 -15.90
N GLU A 342 -0.23 -9.57 -15.16
CA GLU A 342 0.85 -8.88 -14.45
C GLU A 342 2.20 -9.46 -14.87
N LEU A 343 3.14 -8.61 -15.30
CA LEU A 343 4.54 -9.00 -15.33
C LEU A 343 5.00 -9.10 -13.89
N ASP A 344 5.17 -10.33 -13.41
CA ASP A 344 5.26 -10.65 -12.00
C ASP A 344 6.64 -11.20 -11.63
N HIS A 345 7.26 -10.58 -10.64
CA HIS A 345 8.55 -11.05 -10.11
C HIS A 345 8.39 -12.33 -9.28
N TYR A 346 7.21 -12.51 -8.65
CA TYR A 346 6.88 -13.65 -7.79
C TYR A 346 6.05 -14.72 -8.48
N TYR A 347 6.03 -14.73 -9.81
CA TYR A 347 5.29 -15.68 -10.67
C TYR A 347 5.43 -17.15 -10.26
N PHE A 348 6.50 -17.52 -9.58
CA PHE A 348 6.76 -18.89 -9.13
C PHE A 348 5.85 -19.34 -7.98
N ASN A 349 5.12 -18.41 -7.37
CA ASN A 349 4.08 -18.67 -6.38
C ASN A 349 2.71 -18.83 -7.02
N GLU A 350 2.59 -18.56 -8.34
CA GLU A 350 1.32 -18.50 -9.05
C GLU A 350 1.12 -19.73 -9.96
N GLU A 351 -0.09 -20.27 -9.98
CA GLU A 351 -0.43 -21.48 -10.77
C GLU A 351 -0.56 -21.18 -12.26
N TYR A 352 -1.18 -20.03 -12.60
CA TYR A 352 -1.47 -19.66 -13.98
C TYR A 352 -0.56 -18.54 -14.47
N THR A 353 0.56 -18.94 -15.05
CA THR A 353 1.54 -18.04 -15.61
C THR A 353 1.87 -18.34 -17.06
N VAL A 354 2.22 -17.31 -17.81
CA VAL A 354 2.67 -17.40 -19.20
C VAL A 354 4.10 -16.89 -19.30
N LYS A 355 5.00 -17.70 -19.84
CA LYS A 355 6.38 -17.32 -20.12
C LYS A 355 6.56 -17.02 -21.60
N THR A 356 7.08 -15.83 -21.93
CA THR A 356 7.41 -15.46 -23.29
C THR A 356 8.77 -16.00 -23.74
N LYS A 357 9.07 -15.89 -25.04
CA LYS A 357 10.34 -16.36 -25.63
C LYS A 357 11.57 -15.65 -25.09
N HIS A 358 11.46 -14.38 -24.71
CA HIS A 358 12.54 -13.62 -24.08
C HIS A 358 12.60 -13.79 -22.56
N GLY A 359 11.72 -14.61 -22.00
CA GLY A 359 11.80 -15.04 -20.61
C GLY A 359 10.96 -14.19 -19.63
N TYR A 360 10.11 -13.30 -20.10
CA TYR A 360 9.18 -12.56 -19.24
C TYR A 360 8.06 -13.48 -18.77
N ASN A 361 7.73 -13.39 -17.48
CA ASN A 361 6.69 -14.19 -16.86
C ASN A 361 5.50 -13.30 -16.50
N PHE A 362 4.33 -13.66 -16.99
CA PHE A 362 3.09 -12.94 -16.75
C PHE A 362 2.13 -13.81 -15.96
N THR A 363 1.69 -13.35 -14.81
CA THR A 363 0.62 -13.97 -14.01
C THR A 363 -0.74 -13.56 -14.56
N MET A 364 -1.68 -14.49 -14.61
CA MET A 364 -3.06 -14.26 -15.08
C MET A 364 -3.97 -13.96 -13.87
N HIS A 365 -4.71 -12.85 -13.94
CA HIS A 365 -5.62 -12.41 -12.87
C HIS A 365 -7.09 -12.73 -13.15
N ASN A 366 -7.41 -13.24 -14.33
CA ASN A 366 -8.69 -13.82 -14.71
C ASN A 366 -8.47 -14.95 -15.71
N ARG A 367 -9.52 -15.70 -16.04
CA ARG A 367 -9.45 -16.84 -16.97
C ARG A 367 -8.34 -17.83 -16.60
N THR A 368 -8.27 -18.18 -15.32
CA THR A 368 -7.24 -19.04 -14.74
C THR A 368 -7.51 -20.52 -15.01
N ASP A 369 -7.36 -20.93 -16.28
CA ASP A 369 -7.49 -22.31 -16.78
C ASP A 369 -6.41 -22.61 -17.84
N SER A 370 -6.23 -23.89 -18.13
CA SER A 370 -5.17 -24.36 -19.04
C SER A 370 -5.37 -23.94 -20.50
N GLU A 371 -6.61 -23.84 -20.97
CA GLU A 371 -6.94 -23.45 -22.35
C GLU A 371 -6.66 -21.97 -22.54
N SER A 372 -7.14 -21.13 -21.63
CA SER A 372 -6.87 -19.67 -21.61
C SER A 372 -5.38 -19.36 -21.49
N ARG A 373 -4.64 -20.12 -20.68
CA ARG A 373 -3.18 -20.00 -20.58
C ARG A 373 -2.49 -20.31 -21.91
N GLU A 374 -2.92 -21.34 -22.64
CA GLU A 374 -2.35 -21.68 -23.94
C GLU A 374 -2.69 -20.61 -25.00
N GLU A 375 -3.91 -20.08 -24.98
CA GLU A 375 -4.35 -18.97 -25.82
C GLU A 375 -3.48 -17.72 -25.56
N LEU A 376 -3.39 -17.29 -24.32
CA LEU A 376 -2.60 -16.12 -23.91
C LEU A 376 -1.11 -16.29 -24.27
N SER A 377 -0.55 -17.49 -24.11
CA SER A 377 0.83 -17.76 -24.48
C SER A 377 1.09 -17.51 -25.97
N LYS A 378 0.15 -17.91 -26.85
CA LYS A 378 0.24 -17.66 -28.30
C LYS A 378 0.15 -16.15 -28.59
N ILE A 379 -0.75 -15.43 -27.92
CA ILE A 379 -0.94 -13.99 -28.06
C ILE A 379 0.33 -13.25 -27.63
N MET A 380 0.82 -13.48 -26.42
CA MET A 380 1.97 -12.78 -25.85
C MET A 380 3.25 -12.99 -26.67
N ASN A 381 3.46 -14.19 -27.21
CA ASN A 381 4.60 -14.47 -28.09
C ASN A 381 4.52 -13.77 -29.45
N LYS A 382 3.31 -13.52 -29.97
CA LYS A 382 3.13 -12.69 -31.19
C LYS A 382 3.42 -11.23 -30.90
N ILE A 383 2.88 -10.70 -29.81
CA ILE A 383 3.12 -9.31 -29.36
C ILE A 383 4.61 -9.08 -29.15
N GLU A 384 5.27 -9.96 -28.38
CA GLU A 384 6.70 -9.85 -28.13
C GLU A 384 7.53 -9.85 -29.41
N SER A 385 7.19 -10.74 -30.35
CA SER A 385 7.87 -10.80 -31.66
C SER A 385 7.72 -9.48 -32.45
N ALA A 386 6.56 -8.83 -32.37
CA ALA A 386 6.31 -7.55 -33.02
C ALA A 386 7.02 -6.38 -32.32
N VAL A 387 7.06 -6.39 -30.99
CA VAL A 387 7.77 -5.39 -30.16
C VAL A 387 9.28 -5.42 -30.44
N TYR A 388 9.87 -6.61 -30.58
CA TYR A 388 11.30 -6.76 -30.89
C TYR A 388 11.64 -6.64 -32.38
N ALA A 389 10.64 -6.45 -33.25
CA ALA A 389 10.86 -6.19 -34.69
C ALA A 389 11.21 -4.71 -34.94
N ASP A 390 12.34 -4.25 -34.46
CA ASP A 390 12.77 -2.84 -34.33
C ASP A 390 12.76 -2.01 -35.62
N LYS A 391 12.79 -2.65 -36.79
CA LYS A 391 12.80 -2.01 -38.12
C LYS A 391 11.43 -1.88 -38.75
N THR A 392 10.39 -2.35 -38.10
CA THR A 392 9.03 -2.34 -38.60
C THR A 392 8.08 -1.77 -37.56
N ASP A 393 6.96 -1.22 -38.02
CA ASP A 393 5.90 -0.76 -37.13
C ASP A 393 4.89 -1.88 -36.80
N ALA A 394 5.33 -3.14 -36.83
CA ALA A 394 4.49 -4.32 -36.59
C ALA A 394 3.78 -4.27 -35.25
N PHE A 395 4.41 -3.71 -34.23
CA PHE A 395 3.85 -3.56 -32.88
C PHE A 395 2.52 -2.79 -32.88
N LEU A 396 2.32 -1.82 -33.80
CA LEU A 396 1.07 -1.08 -33.95
C LEU A 396 -0.14 -1.97 -34.21
N GLY A 397 0.07 -3.18 -34.73
CA GLY A 397 -0.99 -4.16 -34.92
C GLY A 397 -1.42 -4.87 -33.65
N TYR A 398 -0.64 -4.80 -32.55
CA TYR A 398 -0.79 -5.64 -31.39
C TYR A 398 -0.85 -4.92 -30.05
N ILE A 399 -0.40 -3.65 -29.99
CA ILE A 399 -0.48 -2.84 -28.77
C ILE A 399 -1.32 -1.60 -29.01
N ASP A 400 -1.88 -1.03 -27.96
CA ASP A 400 -2.47 0.29 -27.98
C ASP A 400 -1.38 1.35 -27.79
N LEU A 401 -1.08 2.10 -28.85
CA LEU A 401 0.05 3.04 -28.85
C LEU A 401 -0.09 4.10 -27.75
N ASP A 402 -1.30 4.62 -27.54
CA ASP A 402 -1.54 5.72 -26.60
C ASP A 402 -1.28 5.30 -25.16
N SER A 403 -1.79 4.14 -24.74
CA SER A 403 -1.56 3.62 -23.38
C SER A 403 -0.07 3.32 -23.15
N TRP A 404 0.63 2.73 -24.13
CA TRP A 404 2.05 2.44 -24.02
C TRP A 404 2.92 3.70 -23.99
N VAL A 405 2.55 4.79 -24.67
CA VAL A 405 3.23 6.08 -24.62
C VAL A 405 3.09 6.72 -23.24
N ARG A 406 1.85 6.78 -22.70
CA ARG A 406 1.59 7.31 -21.37
C ARG A 406 2.29 6.50 -20.29
N TYR A 407 2.14 5.18 -20.33
CA TYR A 407 2.81 4.25 -19.41
C TYR A 407 4.33 4.42 -19.45
N TRP A 408 4.93 4.49 -20.63
CA TRP A 408 6.36 4.70 -20.80
C TRP A 408 6.84 5.98 -20.12
N TRP A 409 6.09 7.08 -20.29
CA TRP A 409 6.44 8.36 -19.67
C TRP A 409 6.34 8.33 -18.14
N ILE A 410 5.33 7.69 -17.56
CA ILE A 410 5.20 7.55 -16.11
C ILE A 410 6.38 6.77 -15.57
N GLN A 411 6.71 5.65 -16.18
CA GLN A 411 7.82 4.78 -15.75
C GLN A 411 9.19 5.47 -15.93
N ASP A 412 9.37 6.27 -16.98
CA ASP A 412 10.62 6.99 -17.22
C ASP A 412 10.78 8.19 -16.27
N LEU A 413 9.72 8.98 -16.05
CA LEU A 413 9.74 10.14 -15.16
C LEU A 413 9.98 9.72 -13.71
N SER A 414 9.24 8.74 -13.24
CA SER A 414 9.33 8.23 -11.86
C SER A 414 10.64 7.48 -11.60
N LYS A 415 11.30 7.00 -12.65
CA LYS A 415 12.40 6.04 -12.58
C LYS A 415 12.05 4.85 -11.69
N ASN A 416 10.84 4.34 -11.85
CA ASN A 416 10.40 3.17 -11.10
C ASN A 416 11.40 2.02 -11.26
N ASN A 417 11.93 1.54 -10.13
CA ASN A 417 12.94 0.49 -10.14
C ASN A 417 12.41 -0.82 -10.75
N ASP A 418 11.11 -1.08 -10.60
CA ASP A 418 10.44 -2.27 -11.08
C ASP A 418 9.87 -2.15 -12.50
N SER A 419 10.15 -1.03 -13.19
CA SER A 419 9.75 -0.82 -14.58
C SER A 419 10.13 -1.99 -15.47
N PHE A 420 9.13 -2.69 -15.99
CA PHE A 420 9.27 -3.90 -16.82
C PHE A 420 10.15 -5.01 -16.20
N ILE A 421 10.10 -5.15 -14.87
CA ILE A 421 10.77 -6.21 -14.10
C ILE A 421 9.74 -7.00 -13.29
N GLY A 422 8.85 -6.32 -12.58
CA GLY A 422 7.81 -6.92 -11.75
C GLY A 422 6.71 -5.91 -11.41
N SER A 423 5.60 -6.39 -10.88
CA SER A 423 4.46 -5.56 -10.44
C SER A 423 3.92 -4.62 -11.54
N ASN A 424 3.97 -5.05 -12.81
CA ASN A 424 3.52 -4.25 -13.94
C ASN A 424 2.30 -4.88 -14.60
N PHE A 425 1.16 -4.18 -14.58
CA PHE A 425 -0.10 -4.67 -15.12
C PHE A 425 -0.32 -4.28 -16.58
N PHE A 426 -1.02 -5.16 -17.28
CA PHE A 426 -1.46 -5.01 -18.66
C PHE A 426 -2.81 -5.70 -18.84
N TYR A 427 -3.60 -5.24 -19.81
CA TYR A 427 -4.80 -5.96 -20.19
C TYR A 427 -4.89 -6.11 -21.70
N TYR A 428 -5.41 -7.27 -22.13
CA TYR A 428 -5.56 -7.60 -23.55
C TYR A 428 -7.03 -7.71 -23.91
N VAL A 429 -7.46 -6.90 -24.88
CA VAL A 429 -8.84 -6.90 -25.40
C VAL A 429 -8.88 -7.75 -26.66
N VAL A 430 -9.55 -8.89 -26.58
CA VAL A 430 -9.55 -9.90 -27.66
C VAL A 430 -10.18 -9.38 -28.95
N ASP A 431 -11.31 -8.66 -28.85
CA ASP A 431 -12.00 -8.13 -30.03
C ASP A 431 -11.19 -7.09 -30.79
N GLU A 432 -10.32 -6.37 -30.10
CA GLU A 432 -9.44 -5.37 -30.69
C GLU A 432 -8.10 -5.96 -31.14
N GLY A 433 -7.74 -7.10 -30.56
CA GLY A 433 -6.43 -7.73 -30.77
C GLY A 433 -5.28 -6.90 -30.20
N LYS A 434 -5.53 -6.13 -29.13
CA LYS A 434 -4.61 -5.13 -28.58
C LYS A 434 -4.26 -5.42 -27.13
N LEU A 435 -2.97 -5.26 -26.81
CA LEU A 435 -2.47 -5.18 -25.44
C LEU A 435 -2.32 -3.72 -25.03
N TYR A 436 -2.98 -3.37 -23.95
CA TYR A 436 -2.91 -2.07 -23.30
C TYR A 436 -1.91 -2.11 -22.14
N ALA A 437 -1.14 -1.03 -21.96
CA ALA A 437 -0.26 -0.85 -20.82
C ALA A 437 -1.02 -0.19 -19.66
N GLY A 438 -0.80 -0.69 -18.46
CA GLY A 438 -1.52 -0.29 -17.26
C GLY A 438 -2.57 -1.34 -16.83
N PRO A 439 -3.25 -1.10 -15.71
CA PRO A 439 -3.14 0.04 -14.79
C PRO A 439 -1.73 0.25 -14.22
N ILE A 440 -1.47 1.49 -13.74
CA ILE A 440 -0.22 1.77 -13.02
C ILE A 440 -0.28 1.12 -11.62
N TRP A 441 0.86 0.67 -11.11
CA TRP A 441 0.93 0.01 -9.81
C TRP A 441 2.34 0.10 -9.21
N ASP A 442 2.45 0.02 -7.85
CA ASP A 442 3.70 -0.17 -7.10
C ASP A 442 4.70 0.98 -7.36
N MET A 443 4.26 2.21 -7.09
CA MET A 443 5.05 3.42 -7.34
C MET A 443 5.79 3.92 -6.10
N ASP A 444 5.67 3.23 -4.94
CA ASP A 444 6.33 3.59 -3.69
C ASP A 444 7.86 3.51 -3.78
N ASN A 445 8.38 2.72 -4.73
CA ASN A 445 9.80 2.51 -5.00
C ASN A 445 10.31 3.37 -6.18
N THR A 446 10.04 4.68 -6.15
CA THR A 446 10.33 5.60 -7.26
C THR A 446 11.15 6.81 -6.83
N LEU A 447 11.51 7.66 -7.79
CA LEU A 447 12.29 8.89 -7.56
C LEU A 447 13.62 8.65 -6.83
N GLY A 448 14.25 7.51 -7.08
CA GLY A 448 15.61 7.24 -6.64
C GLY A 448 15.78 6.73 -5.22
N ILE A 449 14.70 6.48 -4.46
CA ILE A 449 14.83 6.02 -3.06
C ILE A 449 15.37 4.59 -2.91
N TRP A 450 15.42 3.83 -3.99
CA TRP A 450 15.92 2.47 -4.00
C TRP A 450 16.69 2.16 -5.30
N GLY A 451 17.66 1.23 -5.24
CA GLY A 451 18.38 0.76 -6.44
C GLY A 451 19.72 1.44 -6.69
N GLY A 452 20.28 2.11 -5.71
CA GLY A 452 21.64 2.65 -5.71
C GLY A 452 21.86 3.75 -6.75
N ASP A 453 23.14 4.01 -7.05
CA ASP A 453 23.62 5.11 -7.93
C ASP A 453 22.88 5.25 -9.26
N TYR A 454 22.40 4.14 -9.83
CA TYR A 454 21.69 4.20 -11.12
C TYR A 454 20.35 4.93 -10.99
N ASN A 455 19.58 4.64 -9.94
CA ASN A 455 18.27 5.25 -9.73
C ASN A 455 18.36 6.68 -9.18
N LEU A 456 19.43 7.01 -8.47
CA LEU A 456 19.71 8.40 -8.04
C LEU A 456 19.99 9.35 -9.21
N ARG A 457 20.41 8.84 -10.37
CA ARG A 457 20.72 9.68 -11.54
C ARG A 457 19.45 10.22 -12.17
N THR A 458 19.30 11.52 -12.18
CA THR A 458 18.17 12.20 -12.80
C THR A 458 18.31 12.36 -14.34
N LYS A 459 19.50 12.19 -14.89
CA LYS A 459 19.78 12.29 -16.33
C LYS A 459 19.78 10.92 -17.01
N GLY A 460 19.34 10.87 -18.26
CA GLY A 460 19.25 9.66 -19.08
C GLY A 460 17.84 9.08 -19.14
N TRP A 461 17.59 8.28 -20.15
CA TRP A 461 16.32 7.60 -20.37
C TRP A 461 16.28 6.31 -19.57
N HIS A 462 15.41 6.22 -18.57
CA HIS A 462 15.29 5.04 -17.72
C HIS A 462 14.72 3.84 -18.49
N CYS A 463 13.63 4.08 -19.22
CA CYS A 463 12.91 3.03 -19.93
C CYS A 463 13.62 2.56 -21.21
N ALA A 464 14.60 3.31 -21.72
CA ALA A 464 15.30 2.95 -22.97
C ALA A 464 16.05 1.61 -22.91
N GLU A 465 16.35 1.12 -21.71
CA GLU A 465 17.07 -0.15 -21.47
C GLU A 465 16.20 -1.21 -20.76
N ARG A 466 14.89 -0.96 -20.58
CA ARG A 466 13.97 -1.82 -19.82
C ARG A 466 13.08 -2.65 -20.73
N GLY A 467 13.37 -3.93 -20.88
CA GLY A 467 12.49 -4.91 -21.52
C GLY A 467 11.82 -4.44 -22.82
N TRP A 468 10.51 -4.57 -22.89
CA TRP A 468 9.72 -4.13 -24.04
C TRP A 468 9.70 -2.60 -24.18
N LEU A 469 9.78 -1.84 -23.07
CA LEU A 469 9.85 -0.38 -23.11
C LEU A 469 11.09 0.08 -23.88
N GLY A 470 12.23 -0.57 -23.66
CA GLY A 470 13.47 -0.31 -24.37
C GLY A 470 13.46 -0.78 -25.83
N ALA A 471 12.79 -1.91 -26.10
CA ALA A 471 12.61 -2.39 -27.47
C ALA A 471 11.75 -1.42 -28.29
N LEU A 472 10.63 -0.94 -27.74
CA LEU A 472 9.78 0.07 -28.36
C LEU A 472 10.51 1.39 -28.55
N TYR A 473 11.32 1.84 -27.57
CA TYR A 473 12.11 3.07 -27.68
C TYR A 473 13.12 3.05 -28.84
N LYS A 474 13.61 1.89 -29.28
CA LYS A 474 14.49 1.76 -30.47
C LYS A 474 13.74 2.05 -31.76
N ASN A 475 12.41 1.89 -31.79
CA ASN A 475 11.59 2.17 -32.96
C ASN A 475 11.37 3.68 -33.11
N LYS A 476 11.50 4.19 -34.37
CA LYS A 476 11.38 5.63 -34.64
C LYS A 476 9.95 6.15 -34.51
N THR A 477 8.96 5.34 -34.87
CA THR A 477 7.55 5.71 -34.80
C THR A 477 7.14 5.85 -33.32
N PHE A 478 7.55 4.90 -32.48
CA PHE A 478 7.28 4.97 -31.04
C PHE A 478 7.96 6.18 -30.38
N ARG A 479 9.25 6.42 -30.67
CA ARG A 479 9.94 7.61 -30.14
C ARG A 479 9.27 8.90 -30.56
N ARG A 480 8.83 9.00 -31.83
CA ARG A 480 8.11 10.18 -32.27
C ARG A 480 6.81 10.38 -31.50
N ALA A 481 6.07 9.31 -31.24
CA ALA A 481 4.85 9.39 -30.42
C ALA A 481 5.16 9.86 -28.99
N LEU A 482 6.28 9.43 -28.39
CA LEU A 482 6.74 9.94 -27.10
C LEU A 482 7.05 11.44 -27.15
N GLU A 483 7.81 11.88 -28.17
CA GLU A 483 8.16 13.30 -28.39
C GLU A 483 6.91 14.15 -28.60
N ASP A 484 6.00 13.69 -29.45
CA ASP A 484 4.74 14.40 -29.77
C ASP A 484 3.85 14.52 -28.52
N TYR A 485 3.77 13.48 -27.69
CA TYR A 485 3.03 13.52 -26.42
C TYR A 485 3.63 14.54 -25.43
N TYR A 486 4.95 14.53 -25.27
CA TYR A 486 5.63 15.47 -24.38
C TYR A 486 5.48 16.92 -24.85
N ILE A 487 5.72 17.20 -26.14
CA ILE A 487 5.78 18.57 -26.68
C ILE A 487 4.38 19.17 -26.90
N SER A 488 3.44 18.38 -27.40
CA SER A 488 2.16 18.86 -27.92
C SER A 488 0.93 18.14 -27.33
N GLY A 489 1.15 16.99 -26.70
CA GLY A 489 0.07 16.15 -26.16
C GLY A 489 -0.28 16.45 -24.70
N GLY A 490 0.25 17.52 -24.11
CA GLY A 490 -0.03 17.93 -22.73
C GLY A 490 0.88 17.28 -21.66
N GLY A 491 1.74 16.33 -22.03
CA GLY A 491 2.58 15.62 -21.06
C GLY A 491 3.52 16.55 -20.31
N ARG A 492 4.12 17.52 -20.99
CA ARG A 492 5.03 18.48 -20.36
C ARG A 492 4.34 19.32 -19.28
N GLU A 493 3.15 19.86 -19.57
CA GLU A 493 2.37 20.66 -18.63
C GLU A 493 1.98 19.85 -17.38
N LEU A 494 1.53 18.61 -17.59
CA LEU A 494 1.18 17.71 -16.48
C LEU A 494 2.40 17.42 -15.58
N PHE A 495 3.57 17.16 -16.17
CA PHE A 495 4.77 16.86 -15.38
C PHE A 495 5.26 18.08 -14.60
N TYR A 496 5.17 19.28 -15.18
CA TYR A 496 5.51 20.53 -14.48
C TYR A 496 4.53 20.92 -13.37
N SER A 497 3.31 20.36 -13.35
CA SER A 497 2.34 20.59 -12.27
C SER A 497 2.60 19.71 -11.03
N LEU A 498 3.39 18.63 -11.15
CA LEU A 498 3.61 17.68 -10.06
C LEU A 498 4.20 18.30 -8.79
N PRO A 499 5.21 19.21 -8.84
CA PRO A 499 5.75 19.82 -7.64
C PRO A 499 4.71 20.58 -6.81
N GLU A 500 3.75 21.26 -7.45
CA GLU A 500 2.65 21.94 -6.76
C GLU A 500 1.66 20.95 -6.14
N LYS A 501 1.35 19.87 -6.86
CA LYS A 501 0.51 18.77 -6.32
C LYS A 501 1.16 18.10 -5.12
N ILE A 502 2.47 17.85 -5.17
CA ILE A 502 3.22 17.27 -4.04
C ILE A 502 3.12 18.18 -2.82
N ASP A 503 3.25 19.50 -2.97
CA ASP A 503 3.08 20.44 -1.86
C ASP A 503 1.67 20.37 -1.26
N ALA A 504 0.64 20.33 -2.10
CA ALA A 504 -0.75 20.22 -1.65
C ALA A 504 -1.02 18.90 -0.89
N TYR A 505 -0.49 17.77 -1.40
CA TYR A 505 -0.61 16.48 -0.69
C TYR A 505 0.17 16.48 0.62
N ALA A 506 1.37 17.05 0.63
CA ALA A 506 2.18 17.14 1.84
C ALA A 506 1.48 17.96 2.94
N ASP A 507 0.88 19.09 2.58
CA ASP A 507 0.11 19.90 3.53
C ASP A 507 -1.13 19.14 4.04
N TYR A 508 -1.80 18.38 3.18
CA TYR A 508 -2.96 17.59 3.53
C TYR A 508 -2.67 16.49 4.54
N ILE A 509 -1.55 15.74 4.37
CA ILE A 509 -1.24 14.60 5.24
C ILE A 509 -0.33 14.93 6.41
N ARG A 510 0.19 16.15 6.55
CA ARG A 510 1.25 16.53 7.50
C ARG A 510 0.98 16.04 8.93
N ALA A 511 -0.17 16.36 9.49
CA ALA A 511 -0.52 15.94 10.85
C ALA A 511 -0.58 14.42 10.99
N ALA A 512 -1.13 13.74 10.00
CA ALA A 512 -1.20 12.28 9.97
C ALA A 512 0.19 11.64 9.79
N TRP A 513 1.06 12.26 9.00
CA TRP A 513 2.45 11.83 8.86
C TRP A 513 3.20 11.92 10.18
N GLU A 514 3.07 13.03 10.94
CA GLU A 514 3.67 13.21 12.25
C GLU A 514 3.18 12.14 13.25
N MET A 515 1.86 11.86 13.27
CA MET A 515 1.28 10.79 14.07
C MET A 515 1.81 9.41 13.66
N ASN A 516 1.93 9.15 12.36
CA ASN A 516 2.46 7.91 11.82
C ASN A 516 3.94 7.72 12.19
N ASP A 517 4.75 8.75 12.04
CA ASP A 517 6.17 8.72 12.39
C ASP A 517 6.39 8.44 13.88
N GLU A 518 5.61 9.09 14.75
CA GLU A 518 5.70 8.87 16.20
C GLU A 518 5.35 7.43 16.60
N VAL A 519 4.38 6.80 15.93
CA VAL A 519 3.88 5.45 16.29
C VAL A 519 4.68 4.35 15.61
N VAL A 520 4.96 4.50 14.33
CA VAL A 520 5.59 3.47 13.50
C VAL A 520 7.09 3.70 13.35
N GLY A 521 7.50 4.95 13.33
CA GLY A 521 8.85 5.36 12.94
C GLY A 521 9.03 5.33 11.43
N THR A 522 9.46 6.44 10.87
CA THR A 522 9.73 6.53 9.44
C THR A 522 11.06 5.86 9.13
N GLN A 523 11.07 4.96 8.14
CA GLN A 523 12.29 4.36 7.64
C GLN A 523 12.72 5.11 6.38
N TYR A 524 13.80 5.87 6.47
CA TYR A 524 14.45 6.42 5.29
C TYR A 524 15.33 5.35 4.65
N PHE A 525 14.93 4.88 3.49
CA PHE A 525 15.73 3.91 2.73
C PHE A 525 16.84 4.64 1.97
N VAL A 526 17.91 4.72 2.59
CA VAL A 526 19.33 4.55 2.34
C VAL A 526 20.09 5.47 1.39
N ASP A 527 19.59 5.83 0.21
CA ASP A 527 20.50 6.47 -0.77
C ASP A 527 20.30 7.98 -0.86
N ILE A 528 19.31 8.51 -0.15
CA ILE A 528 19.01 9.93 -0.13
C ILE A 528 19.31 10.52 1.26
N ASP A 529 19.90 11.71 1.28
CA ASP A 529 20.21 12.46 2.49
C ASP A 529 18.97 13.24 2.94
N CYS A 530 18.01 12.53 3.53
CA CYS A 530 16.75 13.07 4.04
C CYS A 530 16.60 12.65 5.50
N ASP A 531 16.45 13.63 6.38
CA ASP A 531 16.30 13.45 7.81
C ASP A 531 14.91 13.88 8.33
N SER A 532 14.07 14.42 7.45
CA SER A 532 12.73 14.94 7.78
C SER A 532 11.73 14.76 6.63
N PHE A 533 10.45 14.93 6.94
CA PHE A 533 9.38 14.96 5.94
C PHE A 533 9.63 16.05 4.88
N GLU A 534 10.00 17.24 5.32
CA GLU A 534 10.29 18.38 4.46
C GLU A 534 11.45 18.11 3.51
N ASP A 535 12.48 17.41 3.98
CA ASP A 535 13.63 17.02 3.14
C ASP A 535 13.19 16.05 2.03
N ASP A 536 12.33 15.06 2.35
CA ASP A 536 11.86 14.10 1.34
C ASP A 536 10.93 14.78 0.32
N ILE A 537 10.02 15.66 0.76
CA ILE A 537 9.19 16.48 -0.13
C ILE A 537 10.05 17.36 -1.05
N ALA A 538 11.05 18.03 -0.50
CA ALA A 538 11.98 18.85 -1.29
C ALA A 538 12.79 17.99 -2.29
N TYR A 539 13.22 16.80 -1.85
CA TYR A 539 13.93 15.84 -2.69
C TYR A 539 13.07 15.35 -3.86
N MET A 540 11.82 14.92 -3.62
CA MET A 540 10.90 14.50 -4.68
C MET A 540 10.75 15.58 -5.76
N LYS A 541 10.48 16.82 -5.34
CA LYS A 541 10.32 17.96 -6.27
C LYS A 541 11.59 18.25 -7.04
N LYS A 542 12.74 18.26 -6.38
CA LYS A 542 14.05 18.45 -7.01
C LYS A 542 14.31 17.37 -8.05
N PHE A 543 14.06 16.11 -7.70
CA PHE A 543 14.26 14.97 -8.63
C PHE A 543 13.42 15.15 -9.90
N ILE A 544 12.14 15.51 -9.75
CA ILE A 544 11.23 15.78 -10.87
C ILE A 544 11.76 16.94 -11.72
N TYR A 545 12.12 18.08 -11.15
CA TYR A 545 12.67 19.20 -11.91
C TYR A 545 13.93 18.84 -12.69
N GLU A 546 14.84 18.09 -12.09
CA GLU A 546 16.06 17.65 -12.80
C GLU A 546 15.77 16.66 -13.94
N ARG A 547 14.70 15.84 -13.81
CA ARG A 547 14.19 15.00 -14.91
C ARG A 547 13.62 15.86 -16.04
N LEU A 548 12.83 16.87 -15.71
CA LEU A 548 12.24 17.79 -16.69
C LEU A 548 13.30 18.60 -17.43
N ASP A 549 14.31 19.11 -16.72
CA ASP A 549 15.46 19.78 -17.34
C ASP A 549 16.18 18.88 -18.35
N PHE A 550 16.33 17.59 -18.01
CA PHE A 550 16.90 16.62 -18.94
C PHE A 550 16.02 16.43 -20.18
N TYR A 551 14.70 16.29 -20.03
CA TYR A 551 13.77 16.11 -21.14
C TYR A 551 13.72 17.35 -22.03
N ASP A 552 13.59 18.54 -21.46
CA ASP A 552 13.58 19.79 -22.20
C ASP A 552 14.88 20.00 -22.99
N GLY A 553 16.02 19.69 -22.38
CA GLY A 553 17.32 19.74 -23.07
C GLY A 553 17.46 18.74 -24.24
N LYS A 554 16.61 17.71 -24.32
CA LYS A 554 16.60 16.73 -25.40
C LYS A 554 15.54 16.99 -26.45
N LEU A 555 14.36 17.46 -26.04
CA LEU A 555 13.15 17.49 -26.87
C LEU A 555 12.70 18.89 -27.23
N VAL A 556 12.89 19.88 -26.37
CA VAL A 556 12.52 21.27 -26.63
C VAL A 556 13.73 22.01 -27.21
N ARG A 557 13.62 22.42 -28.49
CA ARG A 557 14.67 23.14 -29.20
C ARG A 557 14.34 24.64 -29.33
#